data_3acb7f884e6b6df867b24b96f7ec0c39
#
_entry.id   3acb7f884e6b6df867b24b96f7ec0c39
#
_cell.length_a   1.000
_cell.length_b   1.000
_cell.length_c   1.000
_cell.angle_alpha   90.00
_cell.angle_beta   90.00
_cell.angle_gamma   90.00
#
_symmetry.space_group_name_H-M   'P 1'
#
loop_
_entity.id
_entity.type
_entity.pdbx_description
1 polymer ?
#
loop_
_entity_poly.entity_id
_entity_poly.type
_entity_poly.pdbx_seq_one_letter_code
_entity_poly.pdbx_strand_id
1 'polypeptide(L)'
;MKKGEILKSGDVVLPAPTTLSVADEIIWTLDTGRTLMGRMVGDVVAEKKNLSIKWEWLTDKEVKMIKNRLIAGFFPFTFHDSGIDFTIEAYRGTLTKEHYGYLGDGNYYYRTVSVDVIQR
;
A
#
# COMPACT_ATOMS: atom_id res chain seq x y z
N MET A 1 -3.08 15.77 -3.23
CA MET A 1 -3.23 15.74 -1.75
C MET A 1 -2.65 17.01 -1.16
N LYS A 2 -3.10 17.36 0.02
CA LYS A 2 -2.54 18.50 0.74
C LYS A 2 -1.11 18.18 1.20
N LYS A 3 -0.33 19.21 1.42
CA LYS A 3 1.03 19.06 1.91
C LYS A 3 1.05 18.32 3.25
N GLY A 4 1.88 17.30 3.35
CA GLY A 4 1.99 16.45 4.53
C GLY A 4 1.08 15.23 4.54
N GLU A 5 0.12 15.14 3.64
CA GLU A 5 -0.69 13.95 3.47
C GLU A 5 0.06 12.96 2.55
N ILE A 6 0.15 11.72 2.96
CA ILE A 6 0.92 10.71 2.22
C ILE A 6 0.01 9.66 1.60
N LEU A 7 -1.02 9.21 2.34
CA LEU A 7 -1.93 8.15 1.91
C LEU A 7 -3.36 8.60 1.96
N LYS A 8 -4.14 8.19 0.96
CA LYS A 8 -5.56 8.50 0.88
C LYS A 8 -6.29 7.34 0.21
N SER A 9 -7.42 6.95 0.77
CA SER A 9 -8.29 5.96 0.14
C SER A 9 -9.63 6.62 -0.20
N GLY A 10 -9.89 6.79 -1.49
CA GLY A 10 -11.03 7.59 -1.93
C GLY A 10 -10.90 9.02 -1.41
N ASP A 11 -11.89 9.47 -0.65
CA ASP A 11 -11.91 10.83 -0.08
C ASP A 11 -11.36 10.89 1.35
N VAL A 12 -10.93 9.76 1.90
CA VAL A 12 -10.47 9.68 3.29
C VAL A 12 -8.96 9.63 3.37
N VAL A 13 -8.39 10.59 4.10
CA VAL A 13 -6.97 10.62 4.37
C VAL A 13 -6.65 9.63 5.48
N LEU A 14 -5.72 8.72 5.19
CA LEU A 14 -5.26 7.74 6.16
C LEU A 14 -4.16 8.33 7.04
N PRO A 15 -3.93 7.78 8.24
CA PRO A 15 -2.80 8.21 9.07
C PRO A 15 -1.49 8.09 8.31
N ALA A 16 -0.58 9.02 8.55
CA ALA A 16 0.74 8.97 7.94
C ALA A 16 1.50 7.73 8.41
N PRO A 17 2.05 6.93 7.50
CA PRO A 17 2.78 5.73 7.90
C PRO A 17 4.14 6.07 8.49
N THR A 18 4.62 5.21 9.38
CA THR A 18 5.99 5.30 9.89
C THR A 18 6.98 4.90 8.80
N THR A 19 6.60 3.92 8.00
CA THR A 19 7.40 3.44 6.88
C THR A 19 6.51 3.20 5.67
N LEU A 20 6.90 3.74 4.54
CA LEU A 20 6.25 3.49 3.26
C LEU A 20 7.31 3.10 2.24
N SER A 21 7.17 1.93 1.68
CA SER A 21 8.03 1.42 0.63
C SER A 21 7.22 1.28 -0.65
N VAL A 22 7.66 1.89 -1.72
CA VAL A 22 6.99 1.80 -3.02
C VAL A 22 7.91 1.09 -3.99
N ALA A 23 7.46 -0.05 -4.50
CA ALA A 23 8.18 -0.80 -5.52
C ALA A 23 7.47 -0.64 -6.86
N ASP A 24 8.20 -0.19 -7.85
CA ASP A 24 7.72 -0.10 -9.23
C ASP A 24 8.09 -1.39 -9.94
N GLU A 25 7.12 -2.29 -10.08
CA GLU A 25 7.34 -3.60 -10.66
C GLU A 25 7.01 -3.60 -12.15
N ILE A 26 7.96 -4.03 -12.97
CA ILE A 26 7.75 -4.15 -14.41
C ILE A 26 7.25 -5.56 -14.73
N ILE A 27 6.08 -5.63 -15.36
CA ILE A 27 5.48 -6.87 -15.79
C ILE A 27 5.79 -7.09 -17.25
N TRP A 28 6.48 -8.18 -17.54
CA TRP A 28 6.85 -8.56 -18.91
C TRP A 28 5.82 -9.54 -19.47
N THR A 29 5.77 -9.64 -20.81
CA THR A 29 4.96 -10.67 -21.45
C THR A 29 5.49 -12.04 -21.06
N LEU A 30 4.57 -12.99 -20.84
CA LEU A 30 4.94 -14.37 -20.56
C LEU A 30 5.53 -15.07 -21.77
N ASP A 31 5.24 -14.58 -22.98
CA ASP A 31 5.76 -15.10 -24.23
C ASP A 31 7.08 -14.45 -24.58
N THR A 32 7.99 -14.46 -23.63
CA THR A 32 9.34 -13.98 -23.85
C THR A 32 10.15 -15.12 -24.45
N GLY A 33 10.35 -15.05 -25.76
CA GLY A 33 11.25 -15.97 -26.41
C GLY A 33 12.69 -15.56 -26.21
N ARG A 34 13.60 -16.41 -26.68
CA ARG A 34 15.02 -16.07 -26.78
C ARG A 34 15.40 -16.05 -28.25
N THR A 35 16.16 -15.04 -28.62
CA THR A 35 16.79 -15.03 -29.94
C THR A 35 17.90 -16.06 -30.01
N LEU A 36 18.36 -16.34 -31.20
CA LEU A 36 19.50 -17.23 -31.43
C LEU A 36 20.77 -16.79 -30.68
N MET A 37 20.86 -15.53 -30.34
CA MET A 37 21.96 -14.96 -29.57
C MET A 37 21.73 -15.00 -28.05
N GLY A 38 20.69 -15.65 -27.59
CA GLY A 38 20.40 -15.80 -26.17
C GLY A 38 19.76 -14.58 -25.51
N ARG A 39 19.38 -13.57 -26.26
CA ARG A 39 18.67 -12.42 -25.71
C ARG A 39 17.26 -12.81 -25.32
N MET A 40 16.83 -12.31 -24.17
CA MET A 40 15.43 -12.38 -23.82
C MET A 40 14.65 -11.38 -24.67
N VAL A 41 13.63 -11.88 -25.35
CA VAL A 41 12.75 -11.06 -26.19
C VAL A 41 11.37 -11.05 -25.54
N GLY A 42 10.82 -9.87 -25.37
CA GLY A 42 9.48 -9.69 -24.84
C GLY A 42 9.20 -8.22 -24.65
N ASP A 43 7.94 -7.90 -24.47
CA ASP A 43 7.49 -6.53 -24.29
C ASP A 43 7.06 -6.31 -22.85
N VAL A 44 7.21 -5.08 -22.39
CA VAL A 44 6.67 -4.65 -21.12
C VAL A 44 5.15 -4.57 -21.25
N VAL A 45 4.44 -5.37 -20.44
CA VAL A 45 2.97 -5.36 -20.38
C VAL A 45 2.48 -4.19 -19.57
N ALA A 46 3.10 -3.97 -18.42
CA ALA A 46 2.68 -2.94 -17.48
C ALA A 46 3.80 -2.66 -16.47
N GLU A 47 3.70 -1.50 -15.86
CA GLU A 47 4.44 -1.19 -14.66
C GLU A 47 3.41 -1.03 -13.54
N LYS A 48 3.55 -1.81 -12.48
CA LYS A 48 2.62 -1.79 -11.36
C LYS A 48 3.30 -1.39 -10.08
N LYS A 49 2.56 -0.69 -9.25
CA LYS A 49 3.03 -0.25 -7.95
C LYS A 49 2.69 -1.26 -6.87
N ASN A 50 3.66 -1.55 -6.05
CA ASN A 50 3.54 -2.47 -4.93
C ASN A 50 4.00 -1.72 -3.68
N LEU A 51 3.08 -1.47 -2.76
CA LEU A 51 3.35 -0.67 -1.59
C LEU A 51 3.42 -1.54 -0.35
N SER A 52 4.45 -1.33 0.46
CA SER A 52 4.56 -1.91 1.78
C SER A 52 4.43 -0.79 2.79
N ILE A 53 3.40 -0.84 3.61
CA ILE A 53 3.02 0.24 4.50
C ILE A 53 3.06 -0.25 5.93
N LYS A 54 3.70 0.52 6.80
CA LYS A 54 3.80 0.20 8.21
C LYS A 54 3.48 1.42 9.06
N TRP A 55 2.57 1.24 10.02
CA TRP A 55 2.26 2.24 11.04
C TRP A 55 2.70 1.73 12.40
N GLU A 56 3.04 2.65 13.27
CA GLU A 56 3.34 2.36 14.66
C GLU A 56 2.47 3.21 15.59
N TRP A 57 2.11 2.64 16.74
CA TRP A 57 1.36 3.34 17.79
C TRP A 57 0.05 3.95 17.31
N LEU A 58 -0.79 3.10 16.73
CA LEU A 58 -2.14 3.50 16.34
C LEU A 58 -3.15 3.14 17.43
N THR A 59 -4.23 3.92 17.49
CA THR A 59 -5.37 3.61 18.35
C THR A 59 -6.38 2.73 17.61
N ASP A 60 -7.33 2.14 18.35
CA ASP A 60 -8.43 1.37 17.75
C ASP A 60 -9.17 2.14 16.67
N LYS A 61 -9.41 3.41 16.90
CA LYS A 61 -10.13 4.27 15.97
C LYS A 61 -9.38 4.39 14.64
N GLU A 62 -8.08 4.58 14.70
CA GLU A 62 -7.24 4.69 13.50
C GLU A 62 -7.15 3.37 12.75
N VAL A 63 -6.97 2.27 13.47
CA VAL A 63 -6.91 0.94 12.86
C VAL A 63 -8.26 0.58 12.22
N LYS A 64 -9.37 0.91 12.87
CA LYS A 64 -10.71 0.70 12.32
C LYS A 64 -10.90 1.49 11.02
N MET A 65 -10.43 2.72 10.99
CA MET A 65 -10.50 3.55 9.79
C MET A 65 -9.72 2.93 8.63
N ILE A 66 -8.50 2.47 8.90
CA ILE A 66 -7.67 1.80 7.90
C ILE A 66 -8.38 0.56 7.37
N LYS A 67 -8.88 -0.29 8.26
CA LYS A 67 -9.54 -1.53 7.87
C LYS A 67 -10.82 -1.28 7.07
N ASN A 68 -11.58 -0.24 7.41
CA ASN A 68 -12.81 0.10 6.69
C ASN A 68 -12.54 0.64 5.29
N ARG A 69 -11.38 1.22 5.05
CA ARG A 69 -11.02 1.78 3.75
C ARG A 69 -10.26 0.81 2.87
N LEU A 70 -9.43 -0.02 3.46
CA LEU A 70 -8.73 -1.08 2.73
C LEU A 70 -9.55 -2.37 2.78
N ILE A 71 -10.63 -2.36 2.04
CA ILE A 71 -11.63 -3.45 2.03
C ILE A 71 -11.13 -4.68 1.27
N ALA A 72 -11.85 -5.78 1.42
CA ALA A 72 -11.65 -6.94 0.54
C ALA A 72 -12.15 -6.57 -0.86
N GLY A 73 -11.34 -6.84 -1.87
CA GLY A 73 -11.62 -6.45 -3.24
C GLY A 73 -10.82 -5.22 -3.65
N PHE A 74 -11.28 -4.53 -4.69
CA PHE A 74 -10.55 -3.39 -5.23
C PHE A 74 -11.05 -2.08 -4.62
N PHE A 75 -10.13 -1.15 -4.42
CA PHE A 75 -10.43 0.17 -3.90
C PHE A 75 -9.50 1.21 -4.51
N PRO A 76 -9.94 2.48 -4.62
CA PRO A 76 -9.04 3.54 -5.06
C PRO A 76 -8.04 3.87 -3.96
N PHE A 77 -6.79 4.04 -4.34
CA PHE A 77 -5.73 4.35 -3.39
C PHE A 77 -4.82 5.43 -3.96
N THR A 78 -4.64 6.50 -3.20
CA THR A 78 -3.79 7.62 -3.60
C THR A 78 -2.61 7.72 -2.64
N PHE A 79 -1.43 7.88 -3.20
CA PHE A 79 -0.20 8.02 -2.41
C PHE A 79 0.74 9.00 -3.08
N HIS A 80 1.61 9.60 -2.28
CA HIS A 80 2.62 10.52 -2.76
C HIS A 80 3.93 9.78 -3.00
N ASP A 81 4.48 9.91 -4.21
CA ASP A 81 5.75 9.29 -4.58
C ASP A 81 6.41 10.08 -5.69
N SER A 82 7.72 10.18 -5.64
CA SER A 82 8.52 10.84 -6.69
C SER A 82 8.04 12.24 -7.05
N GLY A 83 7.57 12.98 -6.05
CA GLY A 83 7.15 14.37 -6.21
C GLY A 83 5.74 14.58 -6.76
N ILE A 84 5.01 13.51 -7.03
CA ILE A 84 3.63 13.59 -7.52
C ILE A 84 2.72 12.63 -6.75
N ASP A 85 1.42 12.86 -6.89
CA ASP A 85 0.42 11.99 -6.30
C ASP A 85 -0.07 11.00 -7.35
N PHE A 86 -0.05 9.72 -6.99
CA PHE A 86 -0.57 8.64 -7.82
C PHE A 86 -1.88 8.13 -7.25
N THR A 87 -2.85 7.93 -8.13
CA THR A 87 -4.10 7.25 -7.78
C THR A 87 -4.20 5.97 -8.57
N ILE A 88 -4.32 4.86 -7.87
CA ILE A 88 -4.39 3.54 -8.47
C ILE A 88 -5.64 2.80 -7.98
N GLU A 89 -6.10 1.85 -8.78
CA GLU A 89 -7.05 0.86 -8.32
C GLU A 89 -6.25 -0.30 -7.75
N ALA A 90 -6.45 -0.58 -6.46
CA ALA A 90 -5.59 -1.48 -5.73
C ALA A 90 -6.38 -2.53 -4.95
N TYR A 91 -5.68 -3.55 -4.51
CA TYR A 91 -6.17 -4.52 -3.54
C TYR A 91 -5.11 -4.70 -2.47
N ARG A 92 -5.53 -5.15 -1.31
CA ARG A 92 -4.59 -5.37 -0.22
C ARG A 92 -4.23 -6.84 -0.07
N GLY A 93 -3.01 -7.09 0.38
CA GLY A 93 -2.60 -8.38 0.90
C GLY A 93 -3.05 -8.53 2.36
N THR A 94 -2.28 -9.25 3.14
CA THR A 94 -2.59 -9.47 4.54
C THR A 94 -2.38 -8.20 5.36
N LEU A 95 -3.39 -7.83 6.13
CA LEU A 95 -3.29 -6.75 7.11
C LEU A 95 -2.92 -7.38 8.45
N THR A 96 -1.74 -7.08 8.92
CA THR A 96 -1.22 -7.61 10.18
C THR A 96 -1.23 -6.53 11.25
N LYS A 97 -1.76 -6.87 12.42
CA LYS A 97 -1.86 -5.96 13.56
C LYS A 97 -1.20 -6.59 14.76
N GLU A 98 -0.29 -5.85 15.39
CA GLU A 98 0.35 -6.27 16.63
C GLU A 98 -0.14 -5.38 17.75
N HIS A 99 -0.85 -5.96 18.71
CA HIS A 99 -1.42 -5.22 19.83
C HIS A 99 -0.35 -4.89 20.87
N TYR A 100 -0.42 -3.69 21.39
CA TYR A 100 0.36 -3.33 22.57
C TYR A 100 -0.41 -3.64 23.86
N GLY A 101 -1.70 -3.28 23.87
CA GLY A 101 -2.55 -3.49 25.01
C GLY A 101 -3.34 -2.24 25.40
N TYR A 102 -3.83 -2.26 26.63
CA TYR A 102 -4.67 -1.20 27.18
C TYR A 102 -3.88 -0.41 28.23
N LEU A 103 -3.76 0.90 28.03
CA LEU A 103 -2.99 1.76 28.93
C LEU A 103 -3.83 2.46 30.02
N GLY A 104 -5.13 2.16 30.09
CA GLY A 104 -5.99 2.73 31.14
C GLY A 104 -6.58 4.09 30.81
N ASP A 105 -6.33 4.63 29.63
CA ASP A 105 -6.83 5.94 29.19
C ASP A 105 -8.08 5.86 28.31
N GLY A 106 -8.70 4.69 28.27
CA GLY A 106 -9.89 4.44 27.46
C GLY A 106 -9.60 3.97 26.05
N ASN A 107 -8.34 3.84 25.67
CA ASN A 107 -7.95 3.43 24.33
C ASN A 107 -7.10 2.17 24.34
N TYR A 108 -7.33 1.32 23.34
CA TYR A 108 -6.42 0.22 23.03
C TYR A 108 -5.42 0.70 22.00
N TYR A 109 -4.19 0.26 22.13
CA TYR A 109 -3.12 0.66 21.24
C TYR A 109 -2.58 -0.53 20.48
N TYR A 110 -2.19 -0.26 19.24
CA TYR A 110 -1.49 -1.22 18.40
C TYR A 110 -0.04 -0.76 18.25
N ARG A 111 0.89 -1.65 18.54
CA ARG A 111 2.31 -1.36 18.40
C ARG A 111 2.69 -1.20 16.95
N THR A 112 2.20 -2.09 16.10
CA THR A 112 2.53 -2.12 14.68
C THR A 112 1.31 -2.57 13.88
N VAL A 113 1.07 -1.87 12.79
CA VAL A 113 0.07 -2.28 11.79
C VAL A 113 0.77 -2.23 10.43
N SER A 114 0.74 -3.34 9.71
CA SER A 114 1.39 -3.42 8.40
C SER A 114 0.47 -4.05 7.37
N VAL A 115 0.59 -3.60 6.13
CA VAL A 115 -0.20 -4.10 5.01
C VAL A 115 0.57 -3.88 3.71
N ASP A 116 0.37 -4.79 2.76
CA ASP A 116 0.82 -4.60 1.40
C ASP A 116 -0.36 -4.18 0.55
N VAL A 117 -0.19 -3.12 -0.23
CA VAL A 117 -1.18 -2.62 -1.16
C VAL A 117 -0.62 -2.77 -2.56
N ILE A 118 -1.36 -3.45 -3.41
CA ILE A 118 -0.89 -3.88 -4.72
C ILE A 118 -1.81 -3.29 -5.78
N GLN A 119 -1.23 -2.70 -6.80
CA GLN A 119 -1.98 -2.17 -7.94
C GLN A 119 -2.60 -3.32 -8.72
N ARG A 120 -3.88 -3.13 -9.07
CA ARG A 120 -4.61 -4.07 -9.90
C ARG A 120 -3.98 -4.27 -11.28
#